data_9b55b47cc5cf6d4039cb46805a44f4bd
#
_entry.id   9b55b47cc5cf6d4039cb46805a44f4bd
#
_cell.length_a   1.000
_cell.length_b   1.000
_cell.length_c   1.000
_cell.angle_alpha   90.00
_cell.angle_beta   90.00
_cell.angle_gamma   90.00
#
_symmetry.space_group_name_H-M   'P 1'
#
loop_
_entity.id
_entity.type
_entity.pdbx_description
1 polymer ?
#
loop_
_entity_poly.entity_id
_entity_poly.type
_entity_poly.pdbx_seq_one_letter_code
_entity_poly.pdbx_strand_id
1 'polypeptide(L)'
;MRKFLCLMLSGCLAVFALRAADLNVTPSPDGTMEAFTRDNDLWVRSVADSTETRLTFDGSALILNGYASWVYYEEIFGRASRYKAFWWSPDSQRLGFYRFDNSAVPMFPIYSPFGQDGTLNQTRYPKAGEANPSVRIGIIEARAGAEPVWADFDDSPEQYFGTPFWGADSRELYVSREPRRQSVLDLYAVSVADGSKRQVYHEEYPDAWVDWIEGMIFTEKGLYMARNFESGWEQIYFLGYDGTLKRLTDGENWGIRLLKVDEKKGEVWFTAKRDSRLHTTFYRLDRKGRVTALTDPELNVSGAYISEDGKTFTAAASTARTPWMMVSGRTDKYTMKIDSTLVEVPEAYPEPQVVKIENEGFDLYGLMSLPAGFDPSKKYPVQMQLYGGPGTAYVRDSWQDRDASDAWCWENGVIYIVVDPRSSGENGRRGMDQAFRRMTVIELQDYIAWAKWLQALPYVDGSRIGVKGFSFGGTTTAMLVLRFPQYFRCGIAGGGVYDWHLYDTHYTERFMDTPQANPEGYAEASVMTWVPSVFEGDGPKPLPYALCLTHGTGDDNVHFQNTLQLIDALQKAGYQFETRIYPDGMHGYRGKQHLHDAAAEEIFWTKWLLDDRGAVPPDPLRR
;
A
#
# COMPACT_ATOMS: atom_id res chain seq x y z
N MET A 1 56.03 54.12 -32.62
CA MET A 1 55.48 54.52 -31.32
C MET A 1 53.95 54.28 -31.36
N ARG A 2 53.48 53.19 -30.80
CA ARG A 2 52.05 52.97 -30.49
C ARG A 2 52.03 52.21 -29.16
N LYS A 3 51.48 52.88 -28.12
CA LYS A 3 51.34 52.34 -26.79
C LYS A 3 50.15 51.40 -26.76
N PHE A 4 50.36 50.12 -26.38
CA PHE A 4 49.28 49.18 -26.05
C PHE A 4 48.89 49.40 -24.58
N LEU A 5 47.63 49.75 -24.35
CA LEU A 5 47.01 49.89 -23.04
C LEU A 5 46.36 48.53 -22.74
N CYS A 6 46.89 47.77 -21.76
CA CYS A 6 46.28 46.57 -21.22
C CYS A 6 45.20 46.97 -20.23
N LEU A 7 43.92 46.76 -20.58
CA LEU A 7 42.81 46.73 -19.65
C LEU A 7 42.75 45.35 -19.00
N MET A 8 43.04 45.25 -17.72
CA MET A 8 42.66 44.10 -16.89
C MET A 8 41.17 44.20 -16.57
N LEU A 9 40.35 43.32 -17.18
CA LEU A 9 39.00 43.06 -16.73
C LEU A 9 39.10 42.04 -15.55
N SER A 10 38.89 42.52 -14.34
CA SER A 10 38.59 41.66 -13.16
C SER A 10 37.15 41.12 -13.32
N GLY A 11 37.06 39.93 -13.87
CA GLY A 11 35.79 39.19 -13.87
C GLY A 11 35.51 38.65 -12.48
N CYS A 12 34.59 39.25 -11.74
CA CYS A 12 33.97 38.61 -10.60
C CYS A 12 33.18 37.40 -11.11
N LEU A 13 33.71 36.17 -10.99
CA LEU A 13 32.94 34.95 -11.08
C LEU A 13 32.01 34.89 -9.85
N ALA A 14 30.79 35.35 -10.01
CA ALA A 14 29.72 35.02 -9.08
C ALA A 14 29.47 33.51 -9.22
N VAL A 15 30.01 32.74 -8.29
CA VAL A 15 29.63 31.36 -8.11
C VAL A 15 28.19 31.38 -7.59
N PHE A 16 27.23 31.23 -8.50
CA PHE A 16 25.85 30.87 -8.10
C PHE A 16 25.94 29.45 -7.52
N ALA A 17 26.04 29.35 -6.18
CA ALA A 17 25.76 28.10 -5.52
C ALA A 17 24.32 27.73 -5.88
N LEU A 18 24.14 26.65 -6.62
CA LEU A 18 22.81 26.06 -6.83
C LEU A 18 22.25 25.76 -5.43
N ARG A 19 21.23 26.52 -5.04
CA ARG A 19 20.53 26.28 -3.77
C ARG A 19 19.76 24.99 -3.90
N ALA A 20 19.90 24.09 -2.91
CA ALA A 20 19.10 22.87 -2.86
C ALA A 20 17.60 23.21 -2.84
N ALA A 21 16.78 22.36 -3.45
CA ALA A 21 15.33 22.56 -3.52
C ALA A 21 14.69 22.42 -2.13
N ASP A 22 13.68 23.24 -1.88
CA ASP A 22 12.79 23.08 -0.73
C ASP A 22 11.87 21.87 -0.98
N LEU A 23 11.89 20.90 -0.07
CA LEU A 23 11.06 19.70 -0.15
C LEU A 23 9.96 19.75 0.91
N ASN A 24 8.80 19.17 0.58
CA ASN A 24 7.68 19.00 1.52
C ASN A 24 7.16 20.30 2.14
N VAL A 25 7.16 21.41 1.39
CA VAL A 25 6.64 22.70 1.89
C VAL A 25 5.23 22.53 2.43
N THR A 26 5.05 22.80 3.72
CA THR A 26 3.80 22.56 4.45
C THR A 26 3.43 23.82 5.24
N PRO A 27 2.28 24.47 4.97
CA PRO A 27 1.84 25.64 5.70
C PRO A 27 1.49 25.29 7.16
N SER A 28 1.71 26.23 8.08
CA SER A 28 1.19 26.17 9.44
C SER A 28 -0.34 26.21 9.45
N PRO A 29 -1.03 25.67 10.47
CA PRO A 29 -2.49 25.72 10.57
C PRO A 29 -3.10 27.12 10.45
N ASP A 30 -2.43 28.16 10.96
CA ASP A 30 -2.84 29.56 10.86
C ASP A 30 -2.42 30.26 9.54
N GLY A 31 -1.64 29.57 8.69
CA GLY A 31 -1.18 30.08 7.40
C GLY A 31 -0.08 31.15 7.48
N THR A 32 0.51 31.43 8.65
CA THR A 32 1.51 32.49 8.82
C THR A 32 2.93 32.03 8.50
N MET A 33 3.19 30.71 8.59
CA MET A 33 4.50 30.10 8.37
C MET A 33 4.40 28.93 7.39
N GLU A 34 5.53 28.56 6.79
CA GLU A 34 5.71 27.31 6.05
C GLU A 34 6.90 26.55 6.64
N ALA A 35 6.74 25.24 6.86
CA ALA A 35 7.85 24.35 7.20
C ALA A 35 8.26 23.53 5.97
N PHE A 36 9.53 23.23 5.84
CA PHE A 36 10.09 22.44 4.74
C PHE A 36 11.44 21.82 5.12
N THR A 37 11.90 20.87 4.31
CA THR A 37 13.26 20.33 4.46
C THR A 37 14.16 20.81 3.32
N ARG A 38 15.42 21.09 3.65
CA ARG A 38 16.48 21.46 2.71
C ARG A 38 17.82 20.93 3.23
N ASP A 39 18.58 20.26 2.36
CA ASP A 39 19.87 19.64 2.73
C ASP A 39 19.75 18.71 3.97
N ASN A 40 18.64 17.97 4.05
CA ASN A 40 18.30 17.06 5.16
C ASN A 40 18.16 17.74 6.54
N ASP A 41 17.91 19.05 6.55
CA ASP A 41 17.53 19.80 7.74
C ASP A 41 16.13 20.39 7.64
N LEU A 42 15.54 20.62 8.81
CA LEU A 42 14.23 21.24 8.97
C LEU A 42 14.37 22.77 9.00
N TRP A 43 13.51 23.44 8.25
CA TRP A 43 13.45 24.88 8.09
C TRP A 43 12.03 25.39 8.24
N VAL A 44 11.90 26.66 8.61
CA VAL A 44 10.64 27.40 8.53
C VAL A 44 10.83 28.72 7.79
N ARG A 45 9.76 29.21 7.16
CA ARG A 45 9.72 30.49 6.44
C ARG A 45 8.47 31.27 6.83
N SER A 46 8.62 32.56 7.13
CA SER A 46 7.50 33.48 7.32
C SER A 46 6.82 33.77 5.98
N VAL A 47 5.51 33.63 5.91
CA VAL A 47 4.72 33.96 4.71
C VAL A 47 4.69 35.47 4.44
N ALA A 48 4.76 36.30 5.50
CA ALA A 48 4.64 37.74 5.41
C ALA A 48 5.85 38.42 4.74
N ASP A 49 7.07 37.99 5.07
CA ASP A 49 8.30 38.66 4.64
C ASP A 49 9.34 37.70 4.04
N SER A 50 9.00 36.42 3.91
CA SER A 50 9.89 35.36 3.39
C SER A 50 11.18 35.17 4.20
N THR A 51 11.23 35.61 5.45
CA THR A 51 12.36 35.36 6.33
C THR A 51 12.46 33.86 6.63
N GLU A 52 13.62 33.26 6.38
CA GLU A 52 13.90 31.85 6.61
C GLU A 52 14.69 31.61 7.88
N THR A 53 14.35 30.54 8.57
CA THR A 53 15.01 30.08 9.77
C THR A 53 15.32 28.60 9.66
N ARG A 54 16.61 28.23 9.78
CA ARG A 54 17.04 26.84 9.91
C ARG A 54 16.82 26.40 11.36
N LEU A 55 16.16 25.24 11.55
CA LEU A 55 15.81 24.71 12.88
C LEU A 55 16.74 23.58 13.34
N THR A 56 17.31 22.80 12.41
CA THR A 56 18.27 21.73 12.71
C THR A 56 19.54 21.95 11.92
N PHE A 57 20.70 21.39 12.39
CA PHE A 57 22.02 21.80 11.87
C PHE A 57 22.97 20.64 11.60
N ASP A 58 22.55 19.39 11.82
CA ASP A 58 23.36 18.19 11.64
C ASP A 58 22.94 17.33 10.43
N GLY A 59 22.08 17.86 9.57
CA GLY A 59 21.65 17.22 8.34
C GLY A 59 22.81 16.83 7.43
N SER A 60 22.81 15.62 6.91
CA SER A 60 23.84 15.05 6.05
C SER A 60 23.27 13.93 5.18
N ALA A 61 24.11 13.26 4.39
CA ALA A 61 23.70 12.07 3.65
C ALA A 61 23.25 10.89 4.55
N LEU A 62 23.61 10.93 5.84
CA LEU A 62 23.29 9.88 6.81
C LEU A 62 22.27 10.34 7.86
N ILE A 63 22.26 11.61 8.18
CA ILE A 63 21.38 12.19 9.20
C ILE A 63 20.29 13.00 8.52
N LEU A 64 19.04 12.63 8.76
CA LEU A 64 17.88 13.22 8.11
C LEU A 64 16.94 13.83 9.17
N ASN A 65 16.74 15.12 9.14
CA ASN A 65 15.86 15.86 10.06
C ASN A 65 14.57 16.26 9.34
N GLY A 66 13.42 15.71 9.75
CA GLY A 66 12.13 15.98 9.13
C GLY A 66 11.98 15.39 7.73
N TYR A 67 12.93 14.59 7.28
CA TYR A 67 12.93 13.84 6.04
C TYR A 67 13.11 12.36 6.34
N ALA A 68 12.22 11.49 5.85
CA ALA A 68 12.17 10.10 6.27
C ALA A 68 13.29 9.25 5.65
N SER A 69 13.74 8.24 6.38
CA SER A 69 14.45 7.10 5.81
C SER A 69 13.51 6.29 4.91
N TRP A 70 14.07 5.55 3.93
CA TRP A 70 13.28 4.85 2.91
C TRP A 70 12.22 3.90 3.51
N VAL A 71 12.58 3.10 4.50
CA VAL A 71 11.65 2.14 5.14
C VAL A 71 10.46 2.83 5.81
N TYR A 72 10.67 4.03 6.37
CA TYR A 72 9.58 4.83 6.94
C TYR A 72 8.71 5.48 5.88
N TYR A 73 9.32 5.99 4.81
CA TYR A 73 8.61 6.58 3.67
C TYR A 73 7.70 5.56 2.99
N GLU A 74 8.19 4.34 2.76
CA GLU A 74 7.44 3.29 2.08
C GLU A 74 6.39 2.68 2.99
N GLU A 75 6.82 2.15 4.14
CA GLU A 75 6.06 1.19 4.91
C GLU A 75 5.24 1.80 6.06
N ILE A 76 5.66 2.94 6.60
CA ILE A 76 5.03 3.52 7.79
C ILE A 76 4.22 4.78 7.47
N PHE A 77 4.82 5.74 6.76
CA PHE A 77 4.13 6.99 6.41
C PHE A 77 3.40 6.91 5.06
N GLY A 78 3.74 5.91 4.23
CA GLY A 78 3.25 5.73 2.87
C GLY A 78 3.84 6.73 1.87
N ARG A 79 3.90 6.36 0.61
CA ARG A 79 4.49 7.17 -0.49
C ARG A 79 3.85 8.54 -0.68
N ALA A 80 2.59 8.71 -0.24
CA ALA A 80 1.92 10.02 -0.27
C ALA A 80 2.59 11.06 0.62
N SER A 81 3.35 10.64 1.64
CA SER A 81 4.15 11.52 2.50
C SER A 81 5.26 12.24 1.75
N ARG A 82 5.75 11.68 0.63
CA ARG A 82 6.89 12.20 -0.14
C ARG A 82 8.13 12.41 0.75
N TYR A 83 8.40 11.45 1.66
CA TYR A 83 9.45 11.53 2.67
C TYR A 83 9.25 12.59 3.78
N LYS A 84 8.10 13.25 3.88
CA LYS A 84 7.84 14.21 4.96
C LYS A 84 7.78 13.49 6.31
N ALA A 85 8.59 13.93 7.26
CA ALA A 85 8.67 13.42 8.62
C ALA A 85 8.61 14.55 9.68
N PHE A 86 7.75 15.55 9.46
CA PHE A 86 7.48 16.63 10.40
C PHE A 86 6.01 17.04 10.37
N TRP A 87 5.48 17.53 11.50
CA TRP A 87 4.06 17.84 11.69
C TRP A 87 3.90 19.09 12.55
N TRP A 88 3.13 20.06 12.07
CA TRP A 88 2.78 21.26 12.80
C TRP A 88 1.89 20.95 14.02
N SER A 89 2.15 21.62 15.15
CA SER A 89 1.18 21.68 16.26
C SER A 89 -0.06 22.48 15.86
N PRO A 90 -1.26 22.17 16.43
CA PRO A 90 -2.50 22.90 16.14
C PRO A 90 -2.40 24.42 16.39
N ASP A 91 -1.61 24.86 17.36
CA ASP A 91 -1.38 26.26 17.68
C ASP A 91 -0.35 26.97 16.76
N SER A 92 0.20 26.26 15.76
CA SER A 92 1.21 26.78 14.81
C SER A 92 2.53 27.21 15.43
N GLN A 93 2.80 26.87 16.69
CA GLN A 93 4.00 27.33 17.39
C GLN A 93 5.17 26.34 17.30
N ARG A 94 4.90 25.05 17.07
CA ARG A 94 5.89 23.98 17.14
C ARG A 94 5.77 23.02 15.98
N LEU A 95 6.88 22.29 15.76
CA LEU A 95 6.96 21.13 14.89
C LEU A 95 7.36 19.92 15.70
N GLY A 96 6.61 18.83 15.61
CA GLY A 96 7.11 17.50 15.91
C GLY A 96 7.85 16.98 14.68
N PHE A 97 9.02 16.37 14.84
CA PHE A 97 9.77 15.83 13.72
C PHE A 97 10.55 14.57 14.11
N TYR A 98 10.86 13.76 13.11
CA TYR A 98 11.70 12.58 13.28
C TYR A 98 13.09 12.88 12.72
N ARG A 99 14.12 12.48 13.48
CA ARG A 99 15.51 12.50 13.09
C ARG A 99 15.96 11.07 12.89
N PHE A 100 16.39 10.74 11.68
CA PHE A 100 16.89 9.41 11.31
C PHE A 100 18.41 9.42 11.23
N ASP A 101 19.03 8.36 11.73
CA ASP A 101 20.42 8.04 11.48
C ASP A 101 20.48 6.74 10.64
N ASN A 102 20.88 6.90 9.38
CA ASN A 102 20.99 5.82 8.41
C ASN A 102 22.40 5.17 8.39
N SER A 103 23.28 5.46 9.33
CA SER A 103 24.67 5.00 9.30
C SER A 103 24.80 3.48 9.25
N ALA A 104 23.89 2.77 9.95
CA ALA A 104 23.87 1.30 9.98
C ALA A 104 23.12 0.67 8.79
N VAL A 105 22.30 1.44 8.05
CA VAL A 105 21.46 0.90 6.97
C VAL A 105 22.31 0.62 5.74
N PRO A 106 22.28 -0.60 5.17
CA PRO A 106 23.01 -0.93 3.95
C PRO A 106 22.61 -0.08 2.75
N MET A 107 23.57 0.16 1.85
CA MET A 107 23.35 0.89 0.62
C MET A 107 22.97 -0.09 -0.50
N PHE A 108 21.89 0.18 -1.21
CA PHE A 108 21.48 -0.58 -2.39
C PHE A 108 21.65 0.27 -3.67
N PRO A 109 22.35 -0.25 -4.71
CA PRO A 109 22.57 0.46 -5.96
C PRO A 109 21.49 0.11 -7.00
N ILE A 110 20.94 1.14 -7.65
CA ILE A 110 20.03 1.00 -8.80
C ILE A 110 20.71 1.67 -10.00
N TYR A 111 20.96 0.89 -11.05
CA TYR A 111 21.63 1.37 -12.26
C TYR A 111 20.61 1.88 -13.28
N SER A 112 20.78 3.14 -13.73
CA SER A 112 20.10 3.71 -14.88
C SER A 112 21.02 3.66 -16.10
N PRO A 113 20.58 3.08 -17.23
CA PRO A 113 21.42 2.90 -18.43
C PRO A 113 21.49 4.15 -19.32
N PHE A 114 20.82 5.25 -18.96
CA PHE A 114 20.72 6.41 -19.83
C PHE A 114 21.94 7.34 -19.72
N GLY A 115 22.21 8.07 -20.81
CA GLY A 115 23.45 8.82 -20.97
C GLY A 115 24.61 7.94 -21.49
N GLN A 116 25.79 8.53 -21.66
CA GLN A 116 26.94 7.81 -22.18
C GLN A 116 27.51 6.81 -21.16
N ASP A 117 27.56 7.21 -19.89
CA ASP A 117 28.20 6.43 -18.82
C ASP A 117 27.19 5.74 -17.90
N GLY A 118 25.88 5.98 -18.09
CA GLY A 118 24.83 5.59 -17.15
C GLY A 118 24.91 6.35 -15.83
N THR A 119 24.05 6.00 -14.90
CA THR A 119 24.07 6.57 -13.53
C THR A 119 23.81 5.48 -12.50
N LEU A 120 24.46 5.60 -11.34
CA LEU A 120 24.22 4.71 -10.22
C LEU A 120 23.49 5.48 -9.12
N ASN A 121 22.18 5.24 -9.01
CA ASN A 121 21.38 5.75 -7.90
C ASN A 121 21.60 4.85 -6.69
N GLN A 122 21.78 5.45 -5.52
CA GLN A 122 22.04 4.70 -4.29
C GLN A 122 21.02 5.09 -3.23
N THR A 123 20.37 4.09 -2.64
CA THR A 123 19.38 4.25 -1.57
C THR A 123 19.75 3.41 -0.37
N ARG A 124 19.62 3.97 0.83
CA ARG A 124 19.71 3.21 2.07
C ARG A 124 18.45 2.39 2.24
N TYR A 125 18.59 1.07 2.06
CA TYR A 125 17.46 0.14 2.04
C TYR A 125 17.78 -1.08 2.92
N PRO A 126 17.09 -1.26 4.06
CA PRO A 126 17.33 -2.39 4.93
C PRO A 126 16.53 -3.61 4.44
N LYS A 127 17.21 -4.67 4.02
CA LYS A 127 16.56 -5.94 3.69
C LYS A 127 16.28 -6.76 4.94
N ALA A 128 15.35 -7.71 4.85
CA ALA A 128 15.01 -8.59 5.96
C ALA A 128 16.26 -9.19 6.62
N GLY A 129 16.38 -9.03 7.93
CA GLY A 129 17.54 -9.42 8.73
C GLY A 129 18.66 -8.39 8.83
N GLU A 130 18.63 -7.30 8.08
CA GLU A 130 19.62 -6.22 8.12
C GLU A 130 19.26 -5.13 9.14
N ALA A 131 20.18 -4.19 9.36
CA ALA A 131 20.01 -3.10 10.33
C ALA A 131 19.05 -2.02 9.81
N ASN A 132 18.15 -1.57 10.68
CA ASN A 132 17.25 -0.44 10.47
C ASN A 132 17.92 0.91 10.80
N PRO A 133 17.34 2.05 10.34
CA PRO A 133 17.76 3.36 10.84
C PRO A 133 17.41 3.50 12.33
N SER A 134 18.28 4.18 13.09
CA SER A 134 17.88 4.65 14.41
C SER A 134 17.05 5.93 14.28
N VAL A 135 16.09 6.12 15.19
CA VAL A 135 15.11 7.21 15.12
C VAL A 135 14.99 7.92 16.46
N ARG A 136 15.09 9.25 16.43
CA ARG A 136 14.77 10.11 17.56
C ARG A 136 13.62 11.04 17.21
N ILE A 137 12.79 11.33 18.19
CA ILE A 137 11.63 12.21 18.03
C ILE A 137 11.92 13.53 18.69
N GLY A 138 11.89 14.61 17.92
CA GLY A 138 12.11 15.97 18.38
C GLY A 138 10.85 16.81 18.32
N ILE A 139 10.73 17.75 19.26
CA ILE A 139 9.73 18.82 19.26
C ILE A 139 10.49 20.14 19.30
N ILE A 140 10.27 21.03 18.33
CA ILE A 140 11.01 22.28 18.21
C ILE A 140 10.07 23.46 17.97
N GLU A 141 10.33 24.60 18.61
CA GLU A 141 9.61 25.84 18.32
C GLU A 141 9.97 26.39 16.94
N ALA A 142 9.00 26.93 16.21
CA ALA A 142 9.17 27.45 14.86
C ALA A 142 9.81 28.86 14.87
N ARG A 143 10.93 29.05 15.56
CA ARG A 143 11.62 30.33 15.67
C ARG A 143 13.15 30.19 15.72
N ALA A 144 13.84 31.26 15.41
CA ALA A 144 15.29 31.31 15.45
C ALA A 144 15.85 31.03 16.88
N GLY A 145 16.93 30.25 16.94
CA GLY A 145 17.61 29.89 18.18
C GLY A 145 16.82 28.94 19.08
N ALA A 146 15.78 28.30 18.57
CA ALA A 146 15.10 27.23 19.29
C ALA A 146 15.97 25.95 19.31
N GLU A 147 15.96 25.25 20.43
CA GLU A 147 16.59 23.95 20.59
C GLU A 147 15.52 22.86 20.66
N PRO A 148 15.75 21.70 20.04
CA PRO A 148 14.78 20.62 20.08
C PRO A 148 14.67 20.00 21.48
N VAL A 149 13.43 19.82 21.94
CA VAL A 149 13.11 18.97 23.08
C VAL A 149 13.01 17.54 22.55
N TRP A 150 13.88 16.64 22.99
CA TRP A 150 13.90 15.26 22.55
C TRP A 150 13.00 14.39 23.43
N ALA A 151 12.17 13.56 22.79
CA ALA A 151 11.39 12.57 23.51
C ALA A 151 12.30 11.54 24.19
N ASP A 152 11.96 11.18 25.44
CA ASP A 152 12.74 10.29 26.29
C ASP A 152 12.54 8.80 25.91
N PHE A 153 12.92 8.45 24.67
CA PHE A 153 13.01 7.06 24.23
C PHE A 153 14.47 6.60 24.24
N ASP A 154 14.68 5.35 24.67
CA ASP A 154 15.95 4.68 24.45
C ASP A 154 16.09 4.39 22.95
N ASP A 155 17.13 4.89 22.31
CA ASP A 155 17.41 4.75 20.89
C ASP A 155 18.30 3.52 20.57
N SER A 156 18.73 2.77 21.59
CA SER A 156 19.56 1.57 21.41
C SER A 156 18.84 0.34 20.87
N PRO A 157 17.56 0.02 21.21
CA PRO A 157 16.86 -1.09 20.60
C PRO A 157 16.30 -0.72 19.22
N GLU A 158 16.29 -1.69 18.31
CA GLU A 158 15.59 -1.52 17.04
C GLU A 158 14.07 -1.46 17.25
N GLN A 159 13.48 -0.39 16.79
CA GLN A 159 12.07 -0.06 16.99
C GLN A 159 11.56 0.83 15.86
N TYR A 160 10.26 0.81 15.69
CA TYR A 160 9.57 1.66 14.73
C TYR A 160 8.64 2.62 15.46
N PHE A 161 8.41 3.79 14.85
CA PHE A 161 7.47 4.81 15.32
C PHE A 161 6.49 5.15 14.21
N GLY A 162 5.20 5.07 14.50
CA GLY A 162 4.13 5.40 13.56
C GLY A 162 4.02 6.90 13.28
N THR A 163 3.06 7.28 12.45
CA THR A 163 2.72 8.69 12.24
C THR A 163 2.25 9.30 13.56
N PRO A 164 2.85 10.41 14.03
CA PRO A 164 2.47 11.02 15.28
C PRO A 164 1.21 11.88 15.14
N PHE A 165 0.53 12.11 16.26
CA PHE A 165 -0.66 12.95 16.36
C PHE A 165 -0.48 14.00 17.45
N TRP A 166 -0.83 15.24 17.14
CA TRP A 166 -0.84 16.30 18.14
C TRP A 166 -2.11 16.25 19.00
N GLY A 167 -1.97 16.37 20.30
CA GLY A 167 -3.09 16.67 21.18
C GLY A 167 -3.74 18.01 20.81
N ALA A 168 -5.06 18.14 21.00
CA ALA A 168 -5.80 19.34 20.57
C ALA A 168 -5.31 20.64 21.23
N ASP A 169 -4.70 20.57 22.41
CA ASP A 169 -4.16 21.69 23.16
C ASP A 169 -2.68 21.99 22.84
N SER A 170 -2.05 21.27 21.91
CA SER A 170 -0.66 21.41 21.51
C SER A 170 0.39 21.17 22.63
N ARG A 171 -0.01 20.49 23.73
CA ARG A 171 0.87 20.24 24.87
C ARG A 171 1.57 18.88 24.85
N GLU A 172 1.02 17.94 24.10
CA GLU A 172 1.53 16.58 23.97
C GLU A 172 1.55 16.16 22.50
N LEU A 173 2.60 15.43 22.11
CA LEU A 173 2.72 14.72 20.85
C LEU A 173 2.49 13.23 21.12
N TYR A 174 1.47 12.64 20.52
CA TYR A 174 1.14 11.23 20.65
C TYR A 174 1.87 10.42 19.60
N VAL A 175 2.64 9.42 20.04
CA VAL A 175 3.51 8.61 19.19
C VAL A 175 3.27 7.14 19.45
N SER A 176 2.91 6.38 18.42
CA SER A 176 2.88 4.93 18.47
C SER A 176 4.28 4.36 18.29
N ARG A 177 4.63 3.35 19.07
CA ARG A 177 5.90 2.63 19.03
C ARG A 177 5.67 1.15 18.92
N GLU A 178 6.41 0.48 18.02
CA GLU A 178 6.52 -0.96 17.92
C GLU A 178 7.99 -1.39 18.07
N PRO A 179 8.30 -2.51 18.75
CA PRO A 179 9.61 -3.14 18.64
C PRO A 179 9.77 -3.72 17.22
N ARG A 180 10.98 -4.06 16.79
CA ARG A 180 11.25 -4.66 15.47
C ARG A 180 10.34 -5.86 15.16
N ARG A 181 10.01 -6.68 16.17
CA ARG A 181 9.11 -7.84 16.03
C ARG A 181 7.66 -7.46 15.66
N GLN A 182 7.24 -6.23 15.91
CA GLN A 182 5.91 -5.68 15.58
C GLN A 182 4.71 -6.45 16.18
N SER A 183 4.93 -7.17 17.29
CA SER A 183 3.88 -7.88 18.03
C SER A 183 3.29 -7.08 19.19
N VAL A 184 3.81 -5.89 19.44
CA VAL A 184 3.40 -4.98 20.52
C VAL A 184 3.29 -3.58 19.93
N LEU A 185 2.22 -2.85 20.28
CA LEU A 185 2.07 -1.43 20.02
C LEU A 185 1.83 -0.69 21.32
N ASP A 186 2.71 0.26 21.61
CA ASP A 186 2.57 1.21 22.71
C ASP A 186 2.25 2.60 22.16
N LEU A 187 1.24 3.27 22.68
CA LEU A 187 0.98 4.67 22.39
C LEU A 187 1.49 5.53 23.57
N TYR A 188 2.36 6.47 23.29
CA TYR A 188 2.92 7.42 24.26
C TYR A 188 2.44 8.84 24.00
N ALA A 189 2.10 9.55 25.08
CA ALA A 189 1.98 11.00 25.08
C ALA A 189 3.33 11.60 25.50
N VAL A 190 3.94 12.40 24.64
CA VAL A 190 5.24 13.06 24.85
C VAL A 190 5.00 14.53 25.17
N SER A 191 5.47 14.98 26.33
CA SER A 191 5.36 16.37 26.79
C SER A 191 6.22 17.32 25.96
N VAL A 192 5.65 18.42 25.47
CA VAL A 192 6.39 19.47 24.75
C VAL A 192 7.33 20.26 25.65
N ALA A 193 7.13 20.20 26.98
CA ALA A 193 7.90 21.00 27.93
C ALA A 193 9.30 20.43 28.22
N ASP A 194 9.41 19.10 28.29
CA ASP A 194 10.62 18.41 28.73
C ASP A 194 10.92 17.08 28.00
N GLY A 195 10.07 16.66 27.07
CA GLY A 195 10.26 15.42 26.33
C GLY A 195 9.89 14.16 27.13
N SER A 196 9.44 14.28 28.37
CA SER A 196 9.00 13.13 29.17
C SER A 196 7.85 12.42 28.49
N LYS A 197 7.85 11.08 28.53
CA LYS A 197 6.81 10.26 27.91
C LYS A 197 5.97 9.54 28.95
N ARG A 198 4.70 9.39 28.66
CA ARG A 198 3.72 8.63 29.45
C ARG A 198 3.01 7.65 28.52
N GLN A 199 3.10 6.34 28.81
CA GLN A 199 2.34 5.34 28.07
C GLN A 199 0.83 5.51 28.37
N VAL A 200 0.05 5.65 27.32
CA VAL A 200 -1.41 5.88 27.41
C VAL A 200 -2.23 4.69 26.89
N TYR A 201 -1.61 3.83 26.06
CA TYR A 201 -2.24 2.64 25.54
C TYR A 201 -1.19 1.56 25.29
N HIS A 202 -1.59 0.30 25.43
CA HIS A 202 -0.77 -0.87 25.16
C HIS A 202 -1.63 -1.95 24.50
N GLU A 203 -1.07 -2.60 23.48
CA GLU A 203 -1.67 -3.72 22.78
C GLU A 203 -0.58 -4.74 22.42
N GLU A 204 -0.86 -6.02 22.65
CA GLU A 204 0.05 -7.12 22.35
C GLU A 204 -0.66 -8.22 21.57
N TYR A 205 0.01 -8.73 20.52
CA TYR A 205 -0.45 -9.81 19.68
C TYR A 205 0.69 -10.81 19.45
N PRO A 206 1.00 -11.72 20.41
CA PRO A 206 2.23 -12.50 20.42
C PRO A 206 2.34 -13.49 19.24
N ASP A 207 1.21 -14.00 18.75
CA ASP A 207 1.16 -15.02 17.68
C ASP A 207 0.98 -14.43 16.27
N ALA A 208 1.02 -13.08 16.13
CA ALA A 208 0.90 -12.39 14.87
C ALA A 208 1.59 -11.01 14.96
N TRP A 209 1.03 -9.98 14.38
CA TRP A 209 1.51 -8.59 14.39
C TRP A 209 0.42 -7.64 14.85
N VAL A 210 0.79 -6.45 15.28
CA VAL A 210 -0.11 -5.36 15.59
C VAL A 210 -0.14 -4.38 14.40
N ASP A 211 -1.32 -3.86 14.05
CA ASP A 211 -1.45 -2.83 13.03
C ASP A 211 -1.27 -1.43 13.63
N TRP A 212 -0.70 -0.49 12.87
CA TRP A 212 -0.58 0.91 13.27
C TRP A 212 -1.94 1.53 13.61
N ILE A 213 -1.93 2.56 14.45
CA ILE A 213 -3.10 3.42 14.66
C ILE A 213 -3.15 4.42 13.51
N GLU A 214 -4.04 4.20 12.55
CA GLU A 214 -4.10 5.02 11.33
C GLU A 214 -4.77 6.38 11.53
N GLY A 215 -5.62 6.52 12.55
CA GLY A 215 -6.31 7.76 12.83
C GLY A 215 -6.84 7.85 14.25
N MET A 216 -6.76 9.06 14.82
CA MET A 216 -7.31 9.39 16.14
C MET A 216 -8.09 10.70 16.06
N ILE A 217 -9.21 10.77 16.78
CA ILE A 217 -9.96 12.01 17.00
C ILE A 217 -9.87 12.40 18.47
N PHE A 218 -9.20 13.51 18.75
CA PHE A 218 -9.05 14.06 20.10
C PHE A 218 -10.28 14.90 20.49
N THR A 219 -10.71 14.77 21.76
CA THR A 219 -11.80 15.50 22.35
C THR A 219 -11.39 16.09 23.72
N GLU A 220 -12.29 16.76 24.43
CA GLU A 220 -11.97 17.33 25.75
C GLU A 220 -11.65 16.25 26.82
N LYS A 221 -12.20 15.03 26.69
CA LYS A 221 -12.09 13.98 27.72
C LYS A 221 -11.16 12.83 27.35
N GLY A 222 -10.77 12.71 26.10
CA GLY A 222 -9.97 11.61 25.60
C GLY A 222 -9.91 11.58 24.09
N LEU A 223 -9.57 10.42 23.54
CA LEU A 223 -9.44 10.20 22.11
C LEU A 223 -10.26 8.98 21.65
N TYR A 224 -10.62 8.99 20.37
CA TYR A 224 -11.32 7.90 19.71
C TYR A 224 -10.40 7.28 18.66
N MET A 225 -10.35 5.95 18.59
CA MET A 225 -9.53 5.19 17.65
C MET A 225 -10.22 3.88 17.26
N ALA A 226 -9.82 3.26 16.17
CA ALA A 226 -10.25 1.93 15.74
C ALA A 226 -9.16 0.89 16.05
N ARG A 227 -9.54 -0.24 16.70
CA ARG A 227 -8.64 -1.35 17.02
C ARG A 227 -9.34 -2.70 16.86
N ASN A 228 -8.57 -3.79 16.64
CA ASN A 228 -9.10 -5.14 16.35
C ASN A 228 -8.69 -6.22 17.37
N PHE A 229 -7.98 -5.86 18.45
CA PHE A 229 -7.33 -6.81 19.38
C PHE A 229 -8.27 -7.72 20.17
N GLU A 230 -9.50 -7.26 20.51
CA GLU A 230 -10.40 -8.06 21.35
C GLU A 230 -11.19 -9.13 20.61
N SER A 231 -11.69 -8.79 19.40
CA SER A 231 -12.65 -9.63 18.68
C SER A 231 -12.12 -10.17 17.36
N GLY A 232 -10.93 -9.74 16.94
CA GLY A 232 -10.42 -10.00 15.60
C GLY A 232 -11.11 -9.18 14.50
N TRP A 233 -12.05 -8.29 14.88
CA TRP A 233 -12.72 -7.32 14.02
C TRP A 233 -12.48 -5.92 14.57
N GLU A 234 -12.42 -4.95 13.69
CA GLU A 234 -12.21 -3.56 14.10
C GLU A 234 -13.39 -3.03 14.90
N GLN A 235 -13.08 -2.38 16.00
CA GLN A 235 -14.06 -1.71 16.86
C GLN A 235 -13.61 -0.29 17.15
N ILE A 236 -14.56 0.60 17.37
CA ILE A 236 -14.29 1.95 17.86
C ILE A 236 -14.10 1.90 19.37
N TYR A 237 -12.99 2.48 19.82
CA TYR A 237 -12.68 2.65 21.25
C TYR A 237 -12.61 4.13 21.61
N PHE A 238 -13.03 4.43 22.82
CA PHE A 238 -12.74 5.68 23.51
C PHE A 238 -11.66 5.40 24.57
N LEU A 239 -10.56 6.17 24.51
CA LEU A 239 -9.51 6.17 25.50
C LEU A 239 -9.53 7.50 26.25
N GLY A 240 -9.98 7.48 27.51
CA GLY A 240 -10.00 8.66 28.39
C GLY A 240 -8.59 9.09 28.82
N TYR A 241 -8.38 10.38 29.02
CA TYR A 241 -7.10 10.87 29.56
C TYR A 241 -6.81 10.37 30.99
N ASP A 242 -7.80 9.79 31.66
CA ASP A 242 -7.67 9.09 32.94
C ASP A 242 -7.21 7.62 32.79
N GLY A 243 -6.98 7.16 31.57
CA GLY A 243 -6.59 5.78 31.23
C GLY A 243 -7.77 4.82 31.04
N THR A 244 -9.02 5.29 31.14
CA THR A 244 -10.20 4.44 30.90
C THR A 244 -10.29 4.07 29.43
N LEU A 245 -10.21 2.77 29.10
CA LEU A 245 -10.47 2.26 27.75
C LEU A 245 -11.89 1.69 27.67
N LYS A 246 -12.69 2.15 26.70
CA LYS A 246 -14.06 1.71 26.49
C LYS A 246 -14.30 1.36 25.04
N ARG A 247 -14.70 0.11 24.78
CA ARG A 247 -15.21 -0.33 23.48
C ARG A 247 -16.61 0.25 23.24
N LEU A 248 -16.84 0.81 22.06
CA LEU A 248 -18.08 1.51 21.71
C LEU A 248 -18.92 0.76 20.66
N THR A 249 -18.31 -0.09 19.86
CA THR A 249 -18.99 -0.89 18.82
C THR A 249 -18.74 -2.38 19.04
N ASP A 250 -19.51 -3.19 18.35
CA ASP A 250 -19.38 -4.63 18.23
C ASP A 250 -19.71 -5.07 16.78
N GLY A 251 -19.67 -6.39 16.52
CA GLY A 251 -19.91 -6.96 15.20
C GLY A 251 -18.66 -7.01 14.34
N GLU A 252 -18.87 -7.34 13.08
CA GLU A 252 -17.79 -7.68 12.13
C GLU A 252 -17.41 -6.46 11.27
N ASN A 253 -16.84 -5.44 11.90
CA ASN A 253 -16.40 -4.24 11.21
C ASN A 253 -14.99 -4.41 10.65
N TRP A 254 -14.73 -3.82 9.47
CA TRP A 254 -13.40 -3.76 8.87
C TRP A 254 -13.21 -2.45 8.09
N GLY A 255 -11.98 -1.92 8.09
CA GLY A 255 -11.66 -0.65 7.44
C GLY A 255 -12.40 0.53 8.07
N ILE A 256 -12.51 0.59 9.41
CA ILE A 256 -13.13 1.70 10.12
C ILE A 256 -12.33 2.97 9.88
N ARG A 257 -12.99 3.99 9.33
CA ARG A 257 -12.48 5.35 9.25
C ARG A 257 -13.36 6.30 10.04
N LEU A 258 -12.82 6.86 11.11
CA LEU A 258 -13.48 7.88 11.91
C LEU A 258 -13.54 9.20 11.13
N LEU A 259 -14.71 9.83 11.06
CA LEU A 259 -14.91 11.09 10.34
C LEU A 259 -15.17 12.27 11.29
N LYS A 260 -15.99 12.07 12.32
CA LYS A 260 -16.35 13.11 13.26
C LYS A 260 -16.81 12.53 14.59
N VAL A 261 -16.52 13.24 15.67
CA VAL A 261 -17.06 12.97 17.01
C VAL A 261 -17.79 14.21 17.52
N ASP A 262 -19.00 14.05 18.03
CA ASP A 262 -19.70 15.05 18.85
C ASP A 262 -19.74 14.53 20.30
N GLU A 263 -18.75 14.92 21.08
CA GLU A 263 -18.61 14.45 22.46
C GLU A 263 -19.80 14.84 23.34
N LYS A 264 -20.40 16.03 23.12
CA LYS A 264 -21.55 16.50 23.91
C LYS A 264 -22.78 15.65 23.69
N LYS A 265 -23.00 15.17 22.46
CA LYS A 265 -24.08 14.25 22.13
C LYS A 265 -23.71 12.79 22.34
N GLY A 266 -22.40 12.47 22.41
CA GLY A 266 -21.90 11.11 22.45
C GLY A 266 -22.14 10.39 21.12
N GLU A 267 -21.90 11.08 19.99
CA GLU A 267 -22.14 10.57 18.65
C GLU A 267 -20.82 10.47 17.89
N VAL A 268 -20.66 9.39 17.10
CA VAL A 268 -19.51 9.18 16.23
C VAL A 268 -20.01 8.87 14.83
N TRP A 269 -19.44 9.53 13.84
CA TRP A 269 -19.68 9.24 12.43
C TRP A 269 -18.42 8.59 11.82
N PHE A 270 -18.63 7.49 11.11
CA PHE A 270 -17.54 6.68 10.57
C PHE A 270 -17.98 5.93 9.32
N THR A 271 -17.02 5.49 8.53
CA THR A 271 -17.24 4.53 7.46
C THR A 271 -16.63 3.19 7.85
N ALA A 272 -17.23 2.09 7.40
CA ALA A 272 -16.73 0.74 7.61
C ALA A 272 -17.40 -0.26 6.65
N LYS A 273 -16.77 -1.40 6.40
CA LYS A 273 -17.41 -2.63 5.97
C LYS A 273 -18.01 -3.28 7.25
N ARG A 274 -19.32 -3.37 7.35
CA ARG A 274 -20.02 -3.92 8.51
C ARG A 274 -21.18 -4.82 8.11
N ASP A 275 -22.10 -4.29 7.31
CA ASP A 275 -23.27 -5.03 6.83
C ASP A 275 -22.95 -5.83 5.57
N SER A 276 -21.82 -5.51 4.92
CA SER A 276 -21.23 -6.21 3.77
C SER A 276 -19.72 -6.35 3.97
N ARG A 277 -19.16 -7.46 3.48
CA ARG A 277 -17.69 -7.66 3.44
C ARG A 277 -17.03 -6.85 2.33
N LEU A 278 -17.78 -6.46 1.31
CA LEU A 278 -17.26 -5.78 0.11
C LEU A 278 -17.59 -4.29 0.07
N HIS A 279 -18.69 -3.88 0.71
CA HIS A 279 -19.15 -2.50 0.66
C HIS A 279 -18.77 -1.71 1.91
N THR A 280 -18.17 -0.56 1.69
CA THR A 280 -18.00 0.47 2.72
C THR A 280 -19.30 1.27 2.82
N THR A 281 -19.86 1.38 4.01
CA THR A 281 -21.09 2.13 4.30
C THR A 281 -20.80 3.25 5.29
N PHE A 282 -21.53 4.36 5.21
CA PHE A 282 -21.42 5.47 6.14
C PHE A 282 -22.41 5.29 7.30
N TYR A 283 -21.88 5.33 8.53
CA TYR A 283 -22.62 5.05 9.77
C TYR A 283 -22.58 6.20 10.77
N ARG A 284 -23.59 6.21 11.65
CA ARG A 284 -23.62 6.96 12.91
C ARG A 284 -23.74 6.00 14.08
N LEU A 285 -22.86 6.14 15.05
CA LEU A 285 -22.96 5.54 16.38
C LEU A 285 -23.60 6.57 17.34
N ASP A 286 -24.67 6.21 18.04
CA ASP A 286 -25.29 7.08 19.05
C ASP A 286 -24.78 6.77 20.47
N ARG A 287 -25.09 7.65 21.42
CA ARG A 287 -24.68 7.52 22.84
C ARG A 287 -25.18 6.25 23.56
N LYS A 288 -26.13 5.53 22.96
CA LYS A 288 -26.66 4.25 23.47
C LYS A 288 -25.95 3.05 22.89
N GLY A 289 -24.93 3.27 22.04
CA GLY A 289 -24.19 2.22 21.35
C GLY A 289 -24.89 1.69 20.09
N ARG A 290 -25.97 2.34 19.62
CA ARG A 290 -26.66 1.91 18.41
C ARG A 290 -25.97 2.47 17.17
N VAL A 291 -25.56 1.58 16.28
CA VAL A 291 -25.03 1.90 14.93
C VAL A 291 -26.21 1.98 13.95
N THR A 292 -26.26 3.04 13.16
CA THR A 292 -27.28 3.27 12.12
C THR A 292 -26.59 3.58 10.81
N ALA A 293 -26.91 2.81 9.75
CA ALA A 293 -26.46 3.12 8.39
C ALA A 293 -27.12 4.42 7.90
N LEU A 294 -26.35 5.31 7.34
CA LEU A 294 -26.81 6.59 6.76
C LEU A 294 -26.83 6.54 5.23
N THR A 295 -26.14 5.56 4.64
CA THR A 295 -26.17 5.23 3.20
C THR A 295 -26.69 3.80 3.04
N ASP A 296 -27.05 3.44 1.81
CA ASP A 296 -27.51 2.10 1.48
C ASP A 296 -26.34 1.09 1.59
N PRO A 297 -26.45 0.04 2.43
CA PRO A 297 -25.41 -0.99 2.56
C PRO A 297 -25.15 -1.81 1.29
N GLU A 298 -26.06 -1.81 0.31
CA GLU A 298 -25.88 -2.45 -0.98
C GLU A 298 -24.98 -1.64 -1.93
N LEU A 299 -24.55 -0.44 -1.53
CA LEU A 299 -23.68 0.45 -2.27
C LEU A 299 -22.33 0.62 -1.56
N ASN A 300 -21.25 0.59 -2.33
CA ASN A 300 -19.92 0.94 -1.81
C ASN A 300 -19.73 2.45 -1.83
N VAL A 301 -19.49 3.03 -0.65
CA VAL A 301 -19.37 4.48 -0.41
C VAL A 301 -17.91 4.91 -0.37
N SER A 302 -17.61 6.03 -1.00
CA SER A 302 -16.31 6.70 -0.97
C SER A 302 -16.46 8.20 -0.70
N GLY A 303 -15.44 8.80 -0.07
CA GLY A 303 -15.34 10.25 0.11
C GLY A 303 -16.48 10.86 0.92
N ALA A 304 -17.01 10.16 1.94
CA ALA A 304 -18.05 10.70 2.81
C ALA A 304 -17.57 11.98 3.51
N TYR A 305 -18.31 13.06 3.34
CA TYR A 305 -18.05 14.38 3.91
C TYR A 305 -19.26 14.87 4.71
N ILE A 306 -19.02 15.36 5.92
CA ILE A 306 -20.05 15.94 6.79
C ILE A 306 -19.97 17.45 6.70
N SER A 307 -21.13 18.11 6.48
CA SER A 307 -21.23 19.57 6.44
C SER A 307 -20.69 20.23 7.71
N GLU A 308 -20.24 21.48 7.62
CA GLU A 308 -19.69 22.23 8.76
C GLU A 308 -20.66 22.28 9.94
N ASP A 309 -21.97 22.50 9.69
CA ASP A 309 -23.01 22.50 10.71
C ASP A 309 -23.34 21.09 11.27
N GLY A 310 -22.74 20.05 10.71
CA GLY A 310 -22.88 18.66 11.14
C GLY A 310 -24.22 18.03 10.85
N LYS A 311 -25.11 18.64 10.02
CA LYS A 311 -26.49 18.17 9.83
C LYS A 311 -26.69 17.29 8.60
N THR A 312 -25.85 17.47 7.59
CA THR A 312 -25.95 16.77 6.31
C THR A 312 -24.62 16.13 5.92
N PHE A 313 -24.67 15.18 5.04
CA PHE A 313 -23.49 14.60 4.40
C PHE A 313 -23.64 14.55 2.89
N THR A 314 -22.52 14.44 2.21
CA THR A 314 -22.38 14.06 0.81
C THR A 314 -21.36 12.93 0.68
N ALA A 315 -21.52 12.06 -0.32
CA ALA A 315 -20.58 10.99 -0.61
C ALA A 315 -20.70 10.57 -2.07
N ALA A 316 -19.71 9.85 -2.61
CA ALA A 316 -19.84 9.09 -3.83
C ALA A 316 -20.24 7.65 -3.49
N ALA A 317 -21.11 7.04 -4.28
CA ALA A 317 -21.55 5.66 -4.10
C ALA A 317 -21.63 4.92 -5.43
N SER A 318 -21.31 3.63 -5.45
CA SER A 318 -21.37 2.78 -6.65
C SER A 318 -21.42 1.30 -6.28
N THR A 319 -21.63 0.44 -7.29
CA THR A 319 -21.24 -0.98 -7.28
C THR A 319 -20.46 -1.27 -8.56
N ALA A 320 -19.95 -2.47 -8.74
CA ALA A 320 -19.32 -2.86 -10.01
C ALA A 320 -20.29 -2.80 -11.19
N ARG A 321 -21.62 -2.82 -10.95
CA ARG A 321 -22.69 -2.74 -11.97
C ARG A 321 -23.39 -1.38 -12.02
N THR A 322 -23.24 -0.57 -10.98
CA THR A 322 -23.88 0.74 -10.85
C THR A 322 -22.81 1.83 -10.89
N PRO A 323 -22.87 2.76 -11.85
CA PRO A 323 -21.85 3.80 -11.99
C PRO A 323 -21.78 4.70 -10.76
N TRP A 324 -20.67 5.43 -10.61
CA TRP A 324 -20.50 6.40 -9.52
C TRP A 324 -21.59 7.45 -9.53
N MET A 325 -22.23 7.63 -8.39
CA MET A 325 -23.29 8.60 -8.13
C MET A 325 -22.90 9.49 -6.96
N MET A 326 -23.25 10.76 -7.02
CA MET A 326 -23.28 11.60 -5.82
C MET A 326 -24.53 11.31 -5.02
N VAL A 327 -24.36 11.10 -3.74
CA VAL A 327 -25.45 10.89 -2.78
C VAL A 327 -25.35 11.87 -1.64
N SER A 328 -26.51 12.26 -1.09
CA SER A 328 -26.56 13.12 0.10
C SER A 328 -27.66 12.68 1.05
N GLY A 329 -27.58 13.15 2.30
CA GLY A 329 -28.56 12.85 3.31
C GLY A 329 -28.32 13.60 4.61
N ARG A 330 -29.09 13.21 5.64
CA ARG A 330 -28.94 13.74 7.01
C ARG A 330 -28.00 12.87 7.81
N THR A 331 -27.30 13.48 8.76
CA THR A 331 -26.36 12.78 9.65
C THR A 331 -27.02 12.15 10.87
N ASP A 332 -28.29 12.47 11.15
CA ASP A 332 -29.01 11.96 12.34
C ASP A 332 -29.90 10.74 12.06
N LYS A 333 -30.23 10.49 10.79
CA LYS A 333 -31.07 9.35 10.35
C LYS A 333 -30.87 9.05 8.88
N TYR A 334 -31.24 7.83 8.47
CA TYR A 334 -31.25 7.45 7.06
C TYR A 334 -32.23 8.32 6.24
N THR A 335 -31.70 9.04 5.28
CA THR A 335 -32.48 9.87 4.32
C THR A 335 -31.73 10.01 2.99
N MET A 336 -30.90 8.99 2.67
CA MET A 336 -30.07 9.03 1.46
C MET A 336 -30.95 9.26 0.22
N LYS A 337 -30.46 10.13 -0.66
CA LYS A 337 -30.98 10.37 -2.01
C LYS A 337 -29.83 10.44 -3.00
N ILE A 338 -30.11 10.07 -4.23
CA ILE A 338 -29.18 10.23 -5.35
C ILE A 338 -29.35 11.64 -5.88
N ASP A 339 -28.26 12.40 -5.94
CA ASP A 339 -28.24 13.78 -6.44
C ASP A 339 -27.89 13.83 -7.95
N SER A 340 -26.94 13.01 -8.39
CA SER A 340 -26.53 12.91 -9.80
C SER A 340 -25.74 11.62 -10.08
N THR A 341 -25.71 11.20 -11.33
CA THR A 341 -24.79 10.17 -11.83
C THR A 341 -23.52 10.86 -12.34
N LEU A 342 -22.36 10.33 -11.98
CA LEU A 342 -21.05 10.94 -12.29
C LEU A 342 -20.41 10.39 -13.58
N VAL A 343 -20.84 9.21 -14.02
CA VAL A 343 -20.26 8.49 -15.17
C VAL A 343 -21.39 7.96 -16.05
N GLU A 344 -21.26 8.11 -17.35
CA GLU A 344 -22.16 7.48 -18.32
C GLU A 344 -21.76 6.00 -18.53
N VAL A 345 -22.74 5.12 -18.55
CA VAL A 345 -22.53 3.68 -18.84
C VAL A 345 -22.41 3.52 -20.35
N PRO A 346 -21.35 2.90 -20.88
CA PRO A 346 -21.26 2.54 -22.29
C PRO A 346 -22.41 1.61 -22.72
N GLU A 347 -22.88 1.74 -23.98
CA GLU A 347 -23.96 0.89 -24.53
C GLU A 347 -23.65 -0.59 -24.44
N ALA A 348 -22.38 -0.98 -24.62
CA ALA A 348 -21.89 -2.35 -24.42
C ALA A 348 -20.90 -2.34 -23.24
N TYR A 349 -21.31 -2.95 -22.15
CA TYR A 349 -20.53 -3.00 -20.92
C TYR A 349 -20.64 -4.38 -20.27
N PRO A 350 -19.53 -5.04 -19.94
CA PRO A 350 -19.59 -6.30 -19.19
C PRO A 350 -20.23 -6.05 -17.84
N GLU A 351 -21.15 -6.92 -17.46
CA GLU A 351 -21.79 -6.90 -16.14
C GLU A 351 -21.04 -7.84 -15.18
N PRO A 352 -20.15 -7.31 -14.31
CA PRO A 352 -19.48 -8.15 -13.35
C PRO A 352 -20.45 -8.68 -12.30
N GLN A 353 -20.16 -9.89 -11.85
CA GLN A 353 -20.92 -10.59 -10.82
C GLN A 353 -20.03 -10.88 -9.64
N VAL A 354 -20.51 -10.55 -8.44
CA VAL A 354 -19.87 -11.02 -7.20
C VAL A 354 -20.11 -12.52 -7.09
N VAL A 355 -19.05 -13.28 -6.95
CA VAL A 355 -19.06 -14.72 -6.71
C VAL A 355 -18.40 -15.01 -5.37
N LYS A 356 -18.83 -16.07 -4.71
CA LYS A 356 -18.31 -16.47 -3.41
C LYS A 356 -18.09 -17.97 -3.37
N ILE A 357 -16.97 -18.41 -2.84
CA ILE A 357 -16.71 -19.81 -2.49
C ILE A 357 -16.33 -19.90 -1.01
N GLU A 358 -16.36 -21.09 -0.46
CA GLU A 358 -15.84 -21.39 0.86
C GLU A 358 -14.60 -22.28 0.74
N ASN A 359 -13.55 -21.98 1.50
CA ASN A 359 -12.40 -22.85 1.63
C ASN A 359 -11.95 -22.89 3.09
N GLU A 360 -11.93 -24.08 3.70
CA GLU A 360 -11.51 -24.32 5.09
C GLU A 360 -12.21 -23.42 6.13
N GLY A 361 -13.50 -23.12 5.92
CA GLY A 361 -14.31 -22.29 6.81
C GLY A 361 -14.10 -20.79 6.64
N PHE A 362 -13.49 -20.35 5.53
CA PHE A 362 -13.36 -18.95 5.15
C PHE A 362 -14.17 -18.65 3.90
N ASP A 363 -14.93 -17.58 3.94
CA ASP A 363 -15.59 -17.03 2.76
C ASP A 363 -14.54 -16.31 1.89
N LEU A 364 -14.46 -16.71 0.62
CA LEU A 364 -13.59 -16.08 -0.37
C LEU A 364 -14.44 -15.40 -1.43
N TYR A 365 -14.11 -14.18 -1.76
CA TYR A 365 -14.87 -13.36 -2.71
C TYR A 365 -14.13 -13.21 -4.03
N GLY A 366 -14.92 -13.14 -5.12
CA GLY A 366 -14.43 -12.85 -6.47
C GLY A 366 -15.39 -11.93 -7.21
N LEU A 367 -14.87 -11.26 -8.22
CA LEU A 367 -15.64 -10.45 -9.16
C LEU A 367 -15.42 -10.99 -10.57
N MET A 368 -16.45 -11.59 -11.18
CA MET A 368 -16.36 -12.31 -12.45
C MET A 368 -17.13 -11.59 -13.55
N SER A 369 -16.50 -11.36 -14.69
CA SER A 369 -17.12 -10.85 -15.92
C SER A 369 -17.15 -11.92 -16.99
N LEU A 370 -18.31 -12.15 -17.60
CA LEU A 370 -18.48 -13.07 -18.72
C LEU A 370 -18.20 -12.35 -20.04
N PRO A 371 -17.69 -13.04 -21.08
CA PRO A 371 -17.37 -12.42 -22.37
C PRO A 371 -18.61 -11.96 -23.14
N ALA A 372 -18.39 -11.06 -24.11
CA ALA A 372 -19.44 -10.61 -25.01
C ALA A 372 -20.11 -11.79 -25.74
N GLY A 373 -21.44 -11.77 -25.81
CA GLY A 373 -22.20 -12.85 -26.45
C GLY A 373 -22.04 -14.21 -25.78
N PHE A 374 -21.86 -14.22 -24.45
CA PHE A 374 -21.72 -15.45 -23.67
C PHE A 374 -22.83 -16.47 -23.98
N ASP A 375 -22.44 -17.73 -24.24
CA ASP A 375 -23.30 -18.86 -24.50
C ASP A 375 -22.96 -20.00 -23.52
N PRO A 376 -23.83 -20.34 -22.58
CA PRO A 376 -23.53 -21.33 -21.53
C PRO A 376 -23.28 -22.75 -22.06
N SER A 377 -23.56 -23.02 -23.35
CA SER A 377 -23.25 -24.29 -24.00
C SER A 377 -21.83 -24.43 -24.50
N LYS A 378 -21.09 -23.33 -24.55
CA LYS A 378 -19.68 -23.26 -24.97
C LYS A 378 -18.74 -23.31 -23.78
N LYS A 379 -17.45 -23.55 -24.05
CA LYS A 379 -16.39 -23.51 -23.05
C LYS A 379 -15.44 -22.36 -23.34
N TYR A 380 -15.14 -21.59 -22.28
CA TYR A 380 -14.34 -20.37 -22.34
C TYR A 380 -13.07 -20.51 -21.51
N PRO A 381 -11.92 -20.00 -21.99
CA PRO A 381 -10.74 -19.81 -21.16
C PRO A 381 -10.99 -18.77 -20.08
N VAL A 382 -10.14 -18.76 -19.05
CA VAL A 382 -10.24 -17.84 -17.91
C VAL A 382 -8.94 -17.09 -17.73
N GLN A 383 -9.01 -15.77 -17.57
CA GLN A 383 -7.92 -14.95 -17.03
C GLN A 383 -8.26 -14.59 -15.59
N MET A 384 -7.44 -15.06 -14.66
CA MET A 384 -7.58 -14.79 -13.23
C MET A 384 -6.57 -13.72 -12.79
N GLN A 385 -7.07 -12.62 -12.26
CA GLN A 385 -6.30 -11.54 -11.66
C GLN A 385 -6.23 -11.73 -10.15
N LEU A 386 -5.05 -11.56 -9.56
CA LEU A 386 -4.85 -11.72 -8.13
C LEU A 386 -3.80 -10.77 -7.56
N TYR A 387 -3.78 -10.65 -6.22
CA TYR A 387 -2.71 -10.01 -5.46
C TYR A 387 -2.27 -10.90 -4.29
N GLY A 388 -2.98 -10.89 -3.17
CA GLY A 388 -2.81 -11.80 -2.05
C GLY A 388 -2.00 -11.25 -0.88
N GLY A 389 -1.49 -10.03 -0.96
CA GLY A 389 -0.80 -9.42 0.19
C GLY A 389 -1.73 -9.28 1.40
N PRO A 390 -1.30 -9.68 2.62
CA PRO A 390 -2.14 -9.64 3.81
C PRO A 390 -2.80 -8.28 4.03
N GLY A 391 -4.10 -8.28 4.35
CA GLY A 391 -4.88 -7.06 4.56
C GLY A 391 -5.24 -6.27 3.30
N THR A 392 -4.87 -6.77 2.09
CA THR A 392 -5.08 -6.06 0.83
C THR A 392 -6.05 -6.78 -0.07
N ALA A 393 -7.30 -6.31 -0.12
CA ALA A 393 -8.34 -6.83 -1.01
C ALA A 393 -8.24 -6.23 -2.42
N TYR A 394 -8.30 -7.09 -3.43
CA TYR A 394 -8.41 -6.70 -4.85
C TYR A 394 -9.85 -6.79 -5.38
N VAL A 395 -10.67 -7.62 -4.77
CA VAL A 395 -12.11 -7.68 -5.08
C VAL A 395 -12.79 -6.43 -4.54
N ARG A 396 -13.28 -5.59 -5.45
CA ARG A 396 -13.97 -4.34 -5.11
C ARG A 396 -15.28 -4.27 -5.86
N ASP A 397 -16.37 -4.45 -5.14
CA ASP A 397 -17.69 -4.20 -5.70
C ASP A 397 -17.96 -2.69 -5.73
N SER A 398 -17.25 -2.01 -6.62
CA SER A 398 -17.39 -0.60 -6.94
C SER A 398 -17.17 -0.39 -8.43
N TRP A 399 -17.72 0.70 -8.99
CA TRP A 399 -17.51 1.03 -10.38
C TRP A 399 -16.03 1.27 -10.66
N GLN A 400 -15.48 0.50 -11.59
CA GLN A 400 -14.12 0.64 -12.06
C GLN A 400 -14.16 1.13 -13.52
N ASP A 401 -13.30 2.08 -13.86
CA ASP A 401 -12.97 2.28 -15.26
C ASP A 401 -12.27 1.01 -15.74
N ARG A 402 -12.83 0.38 -16.78
CA ARG A 402 -12.34 -0.89 -17.27
C ARG A 402 -10.90 -0.75 -17.74
N ASP A 403 -10.01 -1.53 -17.14
CA ASP A 403 -8.66 -1.63 -17.65
C ASP A 403 -8.62 -2.37 -18.98
N ALA A 404 -7.50 -2.27 -19.67
CA ALA A 404 -7.31 -2.90 -20.96
C ALA A 404 -7.49 -4.43 -20.90
N SER A 405 -7.13 -5.07 -19.78
CA SER A 405 -7.23 -6.53 -19.61
C SER A 405 -8.69 -7.01 -19.58
N ASP A 406 -9.55 -6.30 -18.86
CA ASP A 406 -10.97 -6.65 -18.77
C ASP A 406 -11.70 -6.45 -20.12
N ALA A 407 -11.45 -5.31 -20.79
CA ALA A 407 -11.99 -5.05 -22.12
C ALA A 407 -11.53 -6.10 -23.14
N TRP A 408 -10.24 -6.44 -23.14
CA TRP A 408 -9.68 -7.45 -24.01
C TRP A 408 -10.34 -8.83 -23.76
N CYS A 409 -10.50 -9.25 -22.52
CA CYS A 409 -11.15 -10.51 -22.17
C CYS A 409 -12.59 -10.57 -22.68
N TRP A 410 -13.36 -9.48 -22.47
CA TRP A 410 -14.74 -9.38 -22.89
C TRP A 410 -14.90 -9.50 -24.41
N GLU A 411 -14.03 -8.83 -25.19
CA GLU A 411 -14.05 -8.85 -26.65
C GLU A 411 -13.55 -10.17 -27.26
N ASN A 412 -12.66 -10.89 -26.57
CA ASN A 412 -11.96 -12.05 -27.10
C ASN A 412 -12.48 -13.40 -26.58
N GLY A 413 -13.66 -13.41 -25.96
CA GLY A 413 -14.27 -14.66 -25.51
C GLY A 413 -13.55 -15.29 -24.33
N VAL A 414 -13.02 -14.49 -23.40
CA VAL A 414 -12.33 -14.91 -22.18
C VAL A 414 -13.15 -14.51 -20.97
N ILE A 415 -13.32 -15.39 -20.00
CA ILE A 415 -13.87 -15.05 -18.70
C ILE A 415 -12.79 -14.31 -17.91
N TYR A 416 -13.11 -13.12 -17.40
CA TYR A 416 -12.22 -12.38 -16.49
C TYR A 416 -12.71 -12.52 -15.06
N ILE A 417 -11.80 -12.82 -14.12
CA ILE A 417 -12.14 -12.91 -12.71
C ILE A 417 -11.02 -12.32 -11.84
N VAL A 418 -11.41 -11.45 -10.91
CA VAL A 418 -10.55 -11.00 -9.81
C VAL A 418 -10.92 -11.79 -8.58
N VAL A 419 -9.96 -12.31 -7.82
CA VAL A 419 -10.21 -13.15 -6.64
C VAL A 419 -9.27 -12.80 -5.49
N ASP A 420 -9.78 -12.91 -4.27
CA ASP A 420 -9.02 -12.69 -3.04
C ASP A 420 -8.86 -13.97 -2.21
N PRO A 421 -7.76 -14.11 -1.46
CA PRO A 421 -7.56 -15.16 -0.48
C PRO A 421 -8.13 -14.77 0.89
N ARG A 422 -8.12 -15.72 1.85
CA ARG A 422 -8.61 -15.49 3.22
C ARG A 422 -7.88 -14.37 3.97
N SER A 423 -6.62 -14.10 3.60
CA SER A 423 -5.75 -13.10 4.25
C SER A 423 -5.99 -11.65 3.79
N SER A 424 -6.89 -11.41 2.83
CA SER A 424 -7.13 -10.08 2.22
C SER A 424 -7.82 -9.05 3.13
N GLY A 425 -8.35 -9.47 4.29
CA GLY A 425 -9.03 -8.61 5.27
C GLY A 425 -10.53 -8.87 5.41
N GLU A 426 -11.22 -9.40 4.38
CA GLU A 426 -12.67 -9.70 4.42
C GLU A 426 -13.04 -10.72 5.51
N ASN A 427 -12.09 -11.50 6.00
CA ASN A 427 -12.25 -12.46 7.09
C ASN A 427 -11.69 -11.96 8.44
N GLY A 428 -11.40 -10.65 8.55
CA GLY A 428 -10.81 -10.05 9.74
C GLY A 428 -9.46 -10.66 10.11
N ARG A 429 -9.05 -10.50 11.37
CA ARG A 429 -7.79 -11.08 11.90
C ARG A 429 -7.72 -12.59 11.75
N ARG A 430 -8.85 -13.30 11.92
CA ARG A 430 -8.90 -14.76 11.77
C ARG A 430 -8.34 -15.23 10.42
N GLY A 431 -8.64 -14.51 9.35
CA GLY A 431 -8.11 -14.80 8.02
C GLY A 431 -6.68 -14.30 7.83
N MET A 432 -6.41 -13.07 8.25
CA MET A 432 -5.10 -12.43 8.10
C MET A 432 -4.00 -13.16 8.87
N ASP A 433 -4.26 -13.56 10.11
CA ASP A 433 -3.28 -14.21 10.98
C ASP A 433 -2.79 -15.57 10.43
N GLN A 434 -3.54 -16.19 9.49
CA GLN A 434 -3.09 -17.40 8.80
C GLN A 434 -1.84 -17.17 7.95
N ALA A 435 -1.59 -15.93 7.51
CA ALA A 435 -0.41 -15.57 6.72
C ALA A 435 0.86 -15.44 7.58
N PHE A 436 0.72 -15.30 8.92
CA PHE A 436 1.89 -15.09 9.77
C PHE A 436 2.88 -16.25 9.67
N ARG A 437 4.15 -15.92 9.38
CA ARG A 437 5.29 -16.83 9.12
C ARG A 437 5.11 -17.74 7.89
N ARG A 438 4.02 -17.58 7.11
CA ARG A 438 3.65 -18.42 5.96
C ARG A 438 3.12 -17.60 4.78
N MET A 439 3.48 -16.33 4.69
CA MET A 439 3.12 -15.43 3.60
C MET A 439 3.50 -16.03 2.23
N THR A 440 2.67 -15.87 1.22
CA THR A 440 2.73 -16.53 -0.11
C THR A 440 2.53 -18.05 -0.10
N VAL A 441 2.35 -18.67 1.04
CA VAL A 441 2.10 -20.12 1.14
C VAL A 441 0.63 -20.38 1.38
N ILE A 442 0.03 -19.68 2.34
CA ILE A 442 -1.37 -19.90 2.69
C ILE A 442 -2.32 -19.39 1.58
N GLU A 443 -1.96 -18.31 0.92
CA GLU A 443 -2.74 -17.73 -0.18
C GLU A 443 -2.86 -18.68 -1.37
N LEU A 444 -1.82 -19.49 -1.66
CA LEU A 444 -1.86 -20.48 -2.74
C LEU A 444 -2.99 -21.50 -2.57
N GLN A 445 -3.32 -21.90 -1.33
CA GLN A 445 -4.40 -22.85 -1.04
C GLN A 445 -5.75 -22.30 -1.51
N ASP A 446 -5.99 -21.01 -1.28
CA ASP A 446 -7.22 -20.34 -1.67
C ASP A 446 -7.29 -20.12 -3.18
N TYR A 447 -6.19 -19.77 -3.83
CA TYR A 447 -6.15 -19.63 -5.29
C TYR A 447 -6.31 -20.99 -6.01
N ILE A 448 -5.83 -22.08 -5.44
CA ILE A 448 -6.10 -23.42 -5.93
C ILE A 448 -7.58 -23.78 -5.75
N ALA A 449 -8.21 -23.40 -4.65
CA ALA A 449 -9.64 -23.59 -4.44
C ALA A 449 -10.46 -22.83 -5.51
N TRP A 450 -10.08 -21.59 -5.83
CA TRP A 450 -10.66 -20.83 -6.94
C TRP A 450 -10.49 -21.53 -8.29
N ALA A 451 -9.29 -22.04 -8.60
CA ALA A 451 -9.04 -22.77 -9.83
C ALA A 451 -9.90 -24.04 -9.94
N LYS A 452 -10.04 -24.81 -8.86
CA LYS A 452 -10.91 -25.99 -8.81
C LYS A 452 -12.38 -25.63 -9.00
N TRP A 453 -12.85 -24.54 -8.38
CA TRP A 453 -14.21 -24.06 -8.57
C TRP A 453 -14.47 -23.65 -10.02
N LEU A 454 -13.53 -22.91 -10.65
CA LEU A 454 -13.62 -22.55 -12.07
C LEU A 454 -13.68 -23.80 -12.96
N GLN A 455 -12.82 -24.80 -12.72
CA GLN A 455 -12.81 -26.05 -13.50
C GLN A 455 -14.11 -26.85 -13.38
N ALA A 456 -14.88 -26.68 -12.30
CA ALA A 456 -16.17 -27.33 -12.10
C ALA A 456 -17.34 -26.65 -12.86
N LEU A 457 -17.16 -25.40 -13.33
CA LEU A 457 -18.20 -24.69 -14.08
C LEU A 457 -18.37 -25.28 -15.49
N PRO A 458 -19.59 -25.58 -15.94
CA PRO A 458 -19.82 -26.28 -17.21
C PRO A 458 -19.34 -25.50 -18.44
N TYR A 459 -19.28 -24.18 -18.34
CA TYR A 459 -18.88 -23.27 -19.41
C TYR A 459 -17.41 -22.85 -19.35
N VAL A 460 -16.63 -23.40 -18.42
CA VAL A 460 -15.18 -23.11 -18.31
C VAL A 460 -14.38 -24.21 -19.02
N ASP A 461 -13.40 -23.80 -19.82
CA ASP A 461 -12.33 -24.68 -20.25
C ASP A 461 -11.26 -24.76 -19.16
N GLY A 462 -11.40 -25.76 -18.30
CA GLY A 462 -10.51 -25.96 -17.15
C GLY A 462 -9.04 -26.22 -17.50
N SER A 463 -8.73 -26.49 -18.76
CA SER A 463 -7.35 -26.62 -19.26
C SER A 463 -6.70 -25.28 -19.66
N ARG A 464 -7.50 -24.20 -19.70
CA ARG A 464 -7.08 -22.88 -20.15
C ARG A 464 -7.39 -21.81 -19.10
N ILE A 465 -6.77 -21.92 -17.92
CA ILE A 465 -6.79 -20.90 -16.87
C ILE A 465 -5.42 -20.23 -16.86
N GLY A 466 -5.39 -18.93 -17.19
CA GLY A 466 -4.23 -18.06 -17.07
C GLY A 466 -4.32 -17.22 -15.79
N VAL A 467 -3.18 -16.83 -15.22
CA VAL A 467 -3.12 -16.06 -13.99
C VAL A 467 -2.19 -14.85 -14.11
N LYS A 468 -2.56 -13.72 -13.51
CA LYS A 468 -1.77 -12.48 -13.54
C LYS A 468 -1.76 -11.81 -12.18
N GLY A 469 -0.60 -11.28 -11.81
CA GLY A 469 -0.45 -10.41 -10.65
C GLY A 469 0.82 -9.58 -10.70
N PHE A 470 0.83 -8.52 -9.91
CA PHE A 470 1.96 -7.60 -9.80
C PHE A 470 2.39 -7.47 -8.34
N SER A 471 3.69 -7.18 -8.08
CA SER A 471 4.23 -7.08 -6.72
C SER A 471 4.06 -8.40 -5.97
N PHE A 472 3.40 -8.42 -4.80
CA PHE A 472 3.02 -9.65 -4.13
C PHE A 472 2.27 -10.62 -5.07
N GLY A 473 1.37 -10.09 -5.91
CA GLY A 473 0.67 -10.87 -6.93
C GLY A 473 1.60 -11.48 -7.98
N GLY A 474 2.72 -10.83 -8.30
CA GLY A 474 3.77 -11.37 -9.16
C GLY A 474 4.45 -12.59 -8.53
N THR A 475 4.77 -12.50 -7.23
CA THR A 475 5.29 -13.63 -6.44
C THR A 475 4.31 -14.80 -6.47
N THR A 476 3.06 -14.54 -6.13
CA THR A 476 1.98 -15.54 -6.09
C THR A 476 1.76 -16.16 -7.47
N THR A 477 1.72 -15.36 -8.53
CA THR A 477 1.59 -15.85 -9.92
C THR A 477 2.72 -16.80 -10.30
N ALA A 478 3.97 -16.43 -10.03
CA ALA A 478 5.13 -17.29 -10.32
C ALA A 478 5.04 -18.61 -9.53
N MET A 479 4.69 -18.54 -8.26
CA MET A 479 4.46 -19.74 -7.43
C MET A 479 3.37 -20.65 -8.01
N LEU A 480 2.23 -20.09 -8.40
CA LEU A 480 1.11 -20.87 -8.95
C LEU A 480 1.49 -21.56 -10.27
N VAL A 481 2.13 -20.85 -11.19
CA VAL A 481 2.52 -21.41 -12.50
C VAL A 481 3.60 -22.48 -12.35
N LEU A 482 4.59 -22.27 -11.48
CA LEU A 482 5.72 -23.21 -11.33
C LEU A 482 5.37 -24.44 -10.49
N ARG A 483 4.54 -24.30 -9.45
CA ARG A 483 4.20 -25.41 -8.54
C ARG A 483 2.95 -26.17 -8.95
N PHE A 484 1.98 -25.54 -9.64
CA PHE A 484 0.64 -26.07 -9.89
C PHE A 484 0.22 -25.99 -11.36
N PRO A 485 1.07 -26.51 -12.30
CA PRO A 485 0.78 -26.45 -13.74
C PRO A 485 -0.47 -27.23 -14.16
N GLN A 486 -1.00 -28.11 -13.30
CA GLN A 486 -2.26 -28.81 -13.52
C GLN A 486 -3.49 -27.90 -13.41
N TYR A 487 -3.35 -26.74 -12.76
CA TYR A 487 -4.42 -25.75 -12.64
C TYR A 487 -4.21 -24.53 -13.53
N PHE A 488 -2.95 -24.10 -13.72
CA PHE A 488 -2.60 -22.85 -14.39
C PHE A 488 -1.76 -23.12 -15.64
N ARG A 489 -2.33 -22.80 -16.80
CA ARG A 489 -1.70 -23.01 -18.10
C ARG A 489 -0.57 -22.03 -18.37
N CYS A 490 -0.76 -20.75 -17.96
CA CYS A 490 0.19 -19.68 -18.21
C CYS A 490 0.02 -18.56 -17.18
N GLY A 491 1.03 -17.67 -17.06
CA GLY A 491 0.91 -16.54 -16.16
C GLY A 491 1.87 -15.39 -16.47
N ILE A 492 1.45 -14.18 -16.07
CA ILE A 492 2.26 -12.96 -16.12
C ILE A 492 2.56 -12.51 -14.70
N ALA A 493 3.81 -12.63 -14.30
CA ALA A 493 4.32 -12.26 -12.98
C ALA A 493 5.12 -10.95 -13.06
N GLY A 494 4.53 -9.87 -12.60
CA GLY A 494 5.12 -8.53 -12.66
C GLY A 494 5.73 -8.09 -11.34
N GLY A 495 6.95 -7.53 -11.32
CA GLY A 495 7.56 -6.86 -10.17
C GLY A 495 7.54 -7.65 -8.87
N GLY A 496 7.65 -8.98 -8.93
CA GLY A 496 7.45 -9.86 -7.78
C GLY A 496 8.64 -9.93 -6.82
N VAL A 497 8.36 -10.14 -5.54
CA VAL A 497 9.35 -10.51 -4.52
C VAL A 497 9.56 -12.01 -4.59
N TYR A 498 10.55 -12.46 -5.35
CA TYR A 498 10.76 -13.90 -5.57
C TYR A 498 11.60 -14.57 -4.48
N ASP A 499 12.22 -13.75 -3.62
CA ASP A 499 12.85 -14.17 -2.37
C ASP A 499 12.67 -13.09 -1.30
N TRP A 500 12.00 -13.40 -0.22
CA TRP A 500 11.69 -12.45 0.85
C TRP A 500 12.90 -11.93 1.61
N HIS A 501 14.07 -12.57 1.51
CA HIS A 501 15.34 -12.00 1.98
C HIS A 501 15.76 -10.73 1.23
N LEU A 502 15.18 -10.47 0.06
CA LEU A 502 15.52 -9.33 -0.80
C LEU A 502 14.58 -8.14 -0.63
N TYR A 503 13.53 -8.28 0.20
CA TYR A 503 12.60 -7.21 0.48
C TYR A 503 12.87 -6.58 1.86
N ASP A 504 12.22 -5.45 2.18
CA ASP A 504 12.54 -4.64 3.34
C ASP A 504 12.24 -5.31 4.69
N THR A 505 12.83 -4.76 5.76
CA THR A 505 12.70 -5.25 7.13
C THR A 505 11.30 -5.09 7.68
N HIS A 506 10.63 -3.95 7.44
CA HIS A 506 9.37 -3.63 8.12
C HIS A 506 8.21 -4.51 7.60
N TYR A 507 7.97 -4.52 6.28
CA TYR A 507 6.91 -5.33 5.67
C TYR A 507 7.19 -6.83 5.85
N THR A 508 8.40 -7.26 5.45
CA THR A 508 8.71 -8.69 5.44
C THR A 508 8.67 -9.28 6.85
N GLU A 509 9.34 -8.65 7.82
CA GLU A 509 9.43 -9.18 9.17
C GLU A 509 8.11 -9.05 9.96
N ARG A 510 7.22 -8.13 9.58
CA ARG A 510 5.86 -8.05 10.11
C ARG A 510 5.11 -9.36 9.91
N PHE A 511 5.18 -9.91 8.70
CA PHE A 511 4.42 -11.09 8.32
C PHE A 511 5.22 -12.40 8.43
N MET A 512 6.55 -12.34 8.31
CA MET A 512 7.42 -13.52 8.27
C MET A 512 8.30 -13.70 9.49
N ASP A 513 8.35 -12.72 10.42
CA ASP A 513 9.38 -12.63 11.44
C ASP A 513 10.77 -12.43 10.78
N THR A 514 11.87 -12.42 11.54
CA THR A 514 13.21 -12.31 10.93
C THR A 514 13.62 -13.62 10.22
N PRO A 515 14.50 -13.57 9.20
CA PRO A 515 15.02 -14.78 8.56
C PRO A 515 15.65 -15.77 9.54
N GLN A 516 16.26 -15.26 10.60
CA GLN A 516 16.89 -16.09 11.64
C GLN A 516 15.86 -16.83 12.52
N ALA A 517 14.69 -16.18 12.76
CA ALA A 517 13.61 -16.75 13.57
C ALA A 517 12.69 -17.69 12.77
N ASN A 518 12.65 -17.56 11.43
CA ASN A 518 11.76 -18.32 10.56
C ASN A 518 12.44 -18.81 9.26
N PRO A 519 13.60 -19.47 9.30
CA PRO A 519 14.33 -19.86 8.09
C PRO A 519 13.54 -20.81 7.18
N GLU A 520 12.72 -21.69 7.75
CA GLU A 520 11.89 -22.63 7.00
C GLU A 520 10.76 -21.90 6.24
N GLY A 521 10.10 -20.93 6.88
CA GLY A 521 9.07 -20.13 6.24
C GLY A 521 9.61 -19.31 5.08
N TYR A 522 10.78 -18.69 5.21
CA TYR A 522 11.44 -17.99 4.12
C TYR A 522 11.78 -18.93 2.96
N ALA A 523 12.28 -20.12 3.23
CA ALA A 523 12.58 -21.13 2.21
C ALA A 523 11.30 -21.59 1.49
N GLU A 524 10.22 -21.84 2.22
CA GLU A 524 8.93 -22.26 1.64
C GLU A 524 8.29 -21.13 0.79
N ALA A 525 8.41 -19.88 1.22
CA ALA A 525 7.87 -18.71 0.55
C ALA A 525 8.73 -18.24 -0.64
N SER A 526 9.98 -18.71 -0.80
CA SER A 526 10.84 -18.36 -1.93
C SER A 526 10.43 -19.09 -3.20
N VAL A 527 10.16 -18.33 -4.28
CA VAL A 527 9.85 -18.90 -5.61
C VAL A 527 11.00 -19.77 -6.11
N MET A 528 12.23 -19.41 -5.80
CA MET A 528 13.43 -20.10 -6.28
C MET A 528 13.53 -21.54 -5.75
N THR A 529 12.98 -21.81 -4.57
CA THR A 529 12.89 -23.17 -4.00
C THR A 529 12.06 -24.12 -4.87
N TRP A 530 11.13 -23.58 -5.64
CA TRP A 530 10.13 -24.36 -6.36
C TRP A 530 10.33 -24.36 -7.87
N VAL A 531 11.44 -23.83 -8.37
CA VAL A 531 11.79 -23.90 -9.80
C VAL A 531 12.04 -25.35 -10.20
N PRO A 532 11.21 -25.95 -11.09
CA PRO A 532 11.36 -27.34 -11.47
C PRO A 532 12.53 -27.51 -12.44
N SER A 533 13.40 -28.52 -12.19
CA SER A 533 14.43 -28.87 -13.15
C SER A 533 13.84 -29.67 -14.32
N VAL A 534 14.09 -29.21 -15.54
CA VAL A 534 13.74 -29.96 -16.76
C VAL A 534 14.82 -30.93 -17.18
N PHE A 535 16.00 -30.90 -16.54
CA PHE A 535 17.13 -31.78 -16.79
C PHE A 535 17.11 -33.04 -15.90
N GLU A 536 16.24 -33.09 -14.89
CA GLU A 536 16.09 -34.27 -14.05
C GLU A 536 15.09 -35.26 -14.66
N GLY A 537 15.52 -36.53 -14.86
CA GLY A 537 14.75 -37.59 -15.50
C GLY A 537 15.14 -37.87 -16.95
N ASP A 538 14.31 -38.57 -17.71
CA ASP A 538 14.64 -39.13 -19.06
C ASP A 538 14.65 -38.10 -20.22
N GLY A 539 15.21 -36.91 -19.99
CA GLY A 539 15.41 -35.86 -20.99
C GLY A 539 14.50 -34.64 -20.82
N PRO A 540 14.70 -33.57 -21.63
CA PRO A 540 13.95 -32.34 -21.49
C PRO A 540 12.45 -32.56 -21.72
N LYS A 541 11.65 -32.25 -20.70
CA LYS A 541 10.19 -32.33 -20.78
C LYS A 541 9.65 -31.05 -21.42
N PRO A 542 8.69 -31.16 -22.37
CA PRO A 542 8.02 -29.97 -22.88
C PRO A 542 7.31 -29.27 -21.72
N LEU A 543 7.50 -27.97 -21.58
CA LEU A 543 6.83 -27.17 -20.56
C LEU A 543 5.33 -27.11 -20.87
N PRO A 544 4.46 -27.56 -19.96
CA PRO A 544 3.02 -27.56 -20.19
C PRO A 544 2.38 -26.16 -20.03
N TYR A 545 3.16 -25.15 -19.65
CA TYR A 545 2.69 -23.82 -19.28
C TYR A 545 3.70 -22.75 -19.74
N ALA A 546 3.25 -21.50 -19.81
CA ALA A 546 4.08 -20.34 -20.14
C ALA A 546 4.14 -19.38 -18.95
N LEU A 547 5.33 -18.85 -18.65
CA LEU A 547 5.59 -17.83 -17.65
C LEU A 547 6.19 -16.60 -18.34
N CYS A 548 5.64 -15.43 -18.08
CA CYS A 548 6.22 -14.14 -18.44
C CYS A 548 6.60 -13.37 -17.18
N LEU A 549 7.84 -12.92 -17.09
CA LEU A 549 8.33 -12.06 -16.02
C LEU A 549 8.40 -10.62 -16.54
N THR A 550 7.77 -9.67 -15.82
CA THR A 550 7.87 -8.24 -16.17
C THR A 550 8.48 -7.46 -15.00
N HIS A 551 9.36 -6.48 -15.27
CA HIS A 551 9.98 -5.67 -14.22
C HIS A 551 10.56 -4.35 -14.75
N GLY A 552 10.50 -3.30 -13.92
CA GLY A 552 11.20 -2.04 -14.15
C GLY A 552 12.61 -2.07 -13.55
N THR A 553 13.63 -1.66 -14.30
CA THR A 553 15.01 -1.69 -13.76
C THR A 553 15.30 -0.60 -12.74
N GLY A 554 14.45 0.45 -12.68
CA GLY A 554 14.53 1.53 -11.72
C GLY A 554 13.65 1.32 -10.48
N ASP A 555 13.03 0.13 -10.33
CA ASP A 555 12.15 -0.19 -9.21
C ASP A 555 12.90 -0.06 -7.88
N ASP A 556 12.50 0.94 -7.09
CA ASP A 556 13.08 1.29 -5.80
C ASP A 556 12.37 0.64 -4.61
N ASN A 557 11.30 -0.13 -4.89
CA ASN A 557 10.52 -0.87 -3.91
C ASN A 557 10.90 -2.36 -3.95
N VAL A 558 10.45 -3.07 -4.97
CA VAL A 558 10.89 -4.44 -5.24
C VAL A 558 12.04 -4.40 -6.24
N HIS A 559 13.25 -4.50 -5.76
CA HIS A 559 14.43 -4.36 -6.62
C HIS A 559 14.46 -5.39 -7.75
N PHE A 560 14.85 -4.94 -8.95
CA PHE A 560 15.03 -5.79 -10.14
C PHE A 560 15.93 -7.01 -9.89
N GLN A 561 16.74 -6.97 -8.84
CA GLN A 561 17.53 -8.11 -8.33
C GLN A 561 16.67 -9.38 -8.14
N ASN A 562 15.42 -9.25 -7.68
CA ASN A 562 14.48 -10.37 -7.52
C ASN A 562 14.29 -11.10 -8.85
N THR A 563 13.95 -10.37 -9.91
CA THR A 563 13.74 -10.94 -11.26
C THR A 563 15.03 -11.53 -11.83
N LEU A 564 16.18 -10.86 -11.65
CA LEU A 564 17.46 -11.38 -12.15
C LEU A 564 17.83 -12.72 -11.50
N GLN A 565 17.62 -12.88 -10.20
CA GLN A 565 17.90 -14.15 -9.52
C GLN A 565 16.93 -15.25 -9.94
N LEU A 566 15.65 -14.94 -10.16
CA LEU A 566 14.69 -15.92 -10.67
C LEU A 566 15.04 -16.32 -12.13
N ILE A 567 15.44 -15.38 -12.98
CA ILE A 567 15.91 -15.66 -14.34
C ILE A 567 17.10 -16.64 -14.30
N ASP A 568 18.09 -16.40 -13.45
CA ASP A 568 19.25 -17.28 -13.30
C ASP A 568 18.83 -18.69 -12.84
N ALA A 569 17.93 -18.79 -11.89
CA ALA A 569 17.40 -20.07 -11.40
C ALA A 569 16.65 -20.84 -12.51
N LEU A 570 15.77 -20.16 -13.27
CA LEU A 570 15.03 -20.75 -14.38
C LEU A 570 15.95 -21.22 -15.51
N GLN A 571 16.97 -20.42 -15.86
CA GLN A 571 17.96 -20.78 -16.88
C GLN A 571 18.78 -21.99 -16.46
N LYS A 572 19.26 -22.03 -15.21
CA LYS A 572 19.99 -23.19 -14.68
C LYS A 572 19.16 -24.46 -14.64
N ALA A 573 17.85 -24.31 -14.41
CA ALA A 573 16.90 -25.42 -14.47
C ALA A 573 16.50 -25.82 -15.91
N GLY A 574 16.93 -25.08 -16.93
CA GLY A 574 16.59 -25.31 -18.35
C GLY A 574 15.16 -24.89 -18.72
N TYR A 575 14.49 -24.15 -17.83
CA TYR A 575 13.12 -23.69 -18.02
C TYR A 575 13.04 -22.55 -19.05
N GLN A 576 12.06 -22.61 -19.97
CA GLN A 576 11.83 -21.56 -20.96
C GLN A 576 10.74 -20.60 -20.46
N PHE A 577 10.97 -19.30 -20.60
CA PHE A 577 10.08 -18.24 -20.14
C PHE A 577 10.21 -17.00 -21.03
N GLU A 578 9.27 -16.07 -20.92
CA GLU A 578 9.32 -14.76 -21.56
C GLU A 578 9.69 -13.69 -20.53
N THR A 579 10.35 -12.62 -20.98
CA THR A 579 10.67 -11.46 -20.13
C THR A 579 10.32 -10.15 -20.83
N ARG A 580 9.87 -9.17 -20.04
CA ARG A 580 9.64 -7.79 -20.47
C ARG A 580 10.26 -6.86 -19.45
N ILE A 581 11.40 -6.30 -19.79
CA ILE A 581 12.17 -5.45 -18.88
C ILE A 581 12.05 -4.00 -19.34
N TYR A 582 11.66 -3.14 -18.39
CA TYR A 582 11.42 -1.72 -18.63
C TYR A 582 12.56 -0.87 -18.04
N PRO A 583 13.50 -0.35 -18.89
CA PRO A 583 14.60 0.50 -18.40
C PRO A 583 14.07 1.72 -17.63
N ASP A 584 14.60 1.95 -16.41
CA ASP A 584 14.17 2.97 -15.44
C ASP A 584 12.67 2.94 -15.09
N GLY A 585 11.95 1.89 -15.48
CA GLY A 585 10.59 1.65 -14.99
C GLY A 585 10.63 1.47 -13.48
N MET A 586 9.68 2.10 -12.78
CA MET A 586 9.52 2.02 -11.33
C MET A 586 8.60 0.85 -10.94
N HIS A 587 8.23 0.77 -9.67
CA HIS A 587 7.23 -0.19 -9.19
C HIS A 587 5.85 0.15 -9.76
N GLY A 588 5.56 -0.36 -10.96
CA GLY A 588 4.47 0.03 -11.85
C GLY A 588 4.94 0.90 -13.02
N TYR A 589 4.49 0.56 -14.21
CA TYR A 589 4.91 1.22 -15.45
C TYR A 589 4.04 2.43 -15.72
N ARG A 590 4.63 3.47 -16.37
CA ARG A 590 3.90 4.72 -16.66
C ARG A 590 4.08 5.14 -18.12
N GLY A 591 3.12 5.92 -18.61
CA GLY A 591 3.17 6.50 -19.95
C GLY A 591 3.37 5.42 -21.03
N LYS A 592 4.37 5.58 -21.90
CA LYS A 592 4.64 4.65 -23.02
C LYS A 592 5.01 3.24 -22.57
N GLN A 593 5.65 3.07 -21.41
CA GLN A 593 5.95 1.74 -20.87
C GLN A 593 4.67 0.99 -20.49
N HIS A 594 3.71 1.69 -19.86
CA HIS A 594 2.40 1.11 -19.52
C HIS A 594 1.63 0.69 -20.79
N LEU A 595 1.59 1.56 -21.81
CA LEU A 595 0.94 1.22 -23.09
C LEU A 595 1.58 0.01 -23.79
N HIS A 596 2.93 -0.07 -23.74
CA HIS A 596 3.65 -1.21 -24.29
C HIS A 596 3.36 -2.49 -23.51
N ASP A 597 3.33 -2.41 -22.17
CA ASP A 597 3.06 -3.57 -21.32
C ASP A 597 1.64 -4.11 -21.58
N ALA A 598 0.63 -3.24 -21.61
CA ALA A 598 -0.75 -3.63 -21.90
C ALA A 598 -0.87 -4.33 -23.28
N ALA A 599 -0.27 -3.77 -24.34
CA ALA A 599 -0.27 -4.40 -25.66
C ALA A 599 0.47 -5.75 -25.68
N ALA A 600 1.57 -5.85 -24.95
CA ALA A 600 2.34 -7.08 -24.84
C ALA A 600 1.63 -8.16 -24.03
N GLU A 601 0.81 -7.78 -23.04
CA GLU A 601 -0.06 -8.71 -22.31
C GLU A 601 -1.10 -9.35 -23.24
N GLU A 602 -1.76 -8.58 -24.11
CA GLU A 602 -2.73 -9.10 -25.08
C GLU A 602 -2.08 -10.11 -26.02
N ILE A 603 -0.84 -9.85 -26.50
CA ILE A 603 -0.07 -10.78 -27.32
C ILE A 603 0.17 -12.10 -26.54
N PHE A 604 0.56 -11.99 -25.28
CA PHE A 604 0.81 -13.15 -24.42
C PHE A 604 -0.44 -14.01 -24.24
N TRP A 605 -1.58 -13.37 -23.91
CA TRP A 605 -2.85 -14.08 -23.73
C TRP A 605 -3.35 -14.71 -25.04
N THR A 606 -3.25 -13.99 -26.15
CA THR A 606 -3.63 -14.53 -27.47
C THR A 606 -2.79 -15.77 -27.81
N LYS A 607 -1.50 -15.72 -27.56
CA LYS A 607 -0.57 -16.82 -27.83
C LYS A 607 -0.80 -18.04 -26.93
N TRP A 608 -0.93 -17.82 -25.63
CA TRP A 608 -0.87 -18.89 -24.63
C TRP A 608 -2.24 -19.31 -24.08
N LEU A 609 -3.19 -18.40 -24.01
CA LEU A 609 -4.52 -18.66 -23.49
C LEU A 609 -5.52 -19.03 -24.61
N LEU A 610 -5.43 -18.35 -25.77
CA LEU A 610 -6.27 -18.62 -26.93
C LEU A 610 -5.65 -19.61 -27.94
N ASP A 611 -4.41 -20.06 -27.74
CA ASP A 611 -3.67 -20.95 -28.65
C ASP A 611 -3.40 -20.37 -30.06
N ASP A 612 -3.52 -19.07 -30.26
CA ASP A 612 -3.17 -18.42 -31.52
C ASP A 612 -1.71 -17.95 -31.53
N ARG A 613 -0.83 -18.84 -31.97
CA ARG A 613 0.62 -18.58 -32.05
C ARG A 613 1.04 -17.74 -33.25
N GLY A 614 0.12 -17.45 -34.17
CA GLY A 614 0.34 -16.61 -35.34
C GLY A 614 -0.19 -15.19 -35.19
N ALA A 615 -0.69 -14.81 -34.02
CA ALA A 615 -1.29 -13.50 -33.77
C ALA A 615 -0.33 -12.35 -34.08
N VAL A 616 -0.81 -11.38 -34.84
CA VAL A 616 -0.11 -10.12 -35.09
C VAL A 616 -0.34 -9.21 -33.88
N PRO A 617 0.71 -8.50 -33.39
CA PRO A 617 0.54 -7.54 -32.30
C PRO A 617 -0.58 -6.54 -32.61
N PRO A 618 -1.40 -6.18 -31.62
CA PRO A 618 -2.39 -5.11 -31.78
C PRO A 618 -1.70 -3.80 -32.16
N ASP A 619 -2.36 -2.99 -32.98
CA ASP A 619 -1.85 -1.68 -33.36
C ASP A 619 -1.90 -0.74 -32.13
N PRO A 620 -0.75 -0.32 -31.58
CA PRO A 620 -0.73 0.49 -30.35
C PRO A 620 -1.29 1.91 -30.57
N LEU A 621 -1.56 2.31 -31.83
CA LEU A 621 -2.11 3.63 -32.17
C LEU A 621 -3.65 3.63 -32.23
N ARG A 622 -4.30 2.49 -32.04
CA ARG A 622 -5.77 2.37 -32.05
C ARG A 622 -6.43 2.52 -30.68
N ARG A 623 -5.65 2.88 -29.66
CA ARG A 623 -6.14 3.11 -28.29
C ARG A 623 -6.15 4.57 -27.91
#